data_aaf41036ca28790b4126d1d87023f860
#
_entry.id   aaf41036ca28790b4126d1d87023f860
#
_cell.length_a   1.000
_cell.length_b   1.000
_cell.length_c   1.000
_cell.angle_alpha   90.00
_cell.angle_beta   90.00
_cell.angle_gamma   90.00
#
_symmetry.space_group_name_H-M   'P 1'
#
loop_
_entity.id
_entity.type
_entity.pdbx_description
1 polymer ?
#
loop_
_entity_poly.entity_id
_entity_poly.type
_entity_poly.pdbx_seq_one_letter_code
_entity_poly.pdbx_strand_id
1 'polypeptide(L)'
;MKRWAALCSFCVLVFLVFLRVIWSAETELKPAPATYVGNEVCKACHAPAFEKFSQTMMGKIFLYNPRNETEKRACENCHGPGSNHVAAGGGKGVGGLITFRKDSGESAETQNNACLTCHQRGIQTYWEAGPHASRGLTCVTCHQLMEKTTDKNQLVKAGEKTPFFYKRAETEVCGQCHVQRKAQLYRSSHMPLREGKLTCTDCHNPHGTPNPSQLKQASVNENCYTCHTERRGPFLWEHPPAFENCSTCHEPHGTINDRLLKVSDPRLCTSCHNATRHPVTPRPPTSVFFFNRSCTNCHSQIHGSNHPSGQFFQR
;
A
#
# COMPACT_ATOMS: atom_id res chain seq x y z
N MET A 1 20.62 -39.21 72.57
CA MET A 1 19.49 -39.04 71.63
C MET A 1 19.64 -37.82 70.69
N LYS A 2 20.29 -36.72 71.10
CA LYS A 2 20.41 -35.49 70.20
C LYS A 2 21.34 -35.66 68.97
N ARG A 3 22.30 -36.56 68.98
CA ARG A 3 23.24 -36.76 67.82
C ARG A 3 22.65 -37.55 66.67
N TRP A 4 21.70 -38.44 66.93
CA TRP A 4 21.00 -39.19 65.87
C TRP A 4 19.97 -38.42 65.11
N ALA A 5 19.28 -37.48 65.76
CA ALA A 5 18.33 -36.56 65.08
C ALA A 5 19.01 -35.61 64.08
N ALA A 6 20.22 -35.15 64.40
CA ALA A 6 20.99 -34.31 63.52
C ALA A 6 21.47 -34.99 62.21
N LEU A 7 21.85 -36.26 62.33
CA LEU A 7 22.25 -37.10 61.19
C LEU A 7 21.07 -37.41 60.26
N CYS A 8 19.90 -37.75 60.80
CA CYS A 8 18.69 -37.96 59.99
C CYS A 8 18.24 -36.68 59.25
N SER A 9 18.28 -35.54 59.91
CA SER A 9 17.92 -34.25 59.22
C SER A 9 18.89 -33.91 58.12
N PHE A 10 20.19 -34.19 58.29
CA PHE A 10 21.19 -33.95 57.26
C PHE A 10 20.99 -34.83 56.01
N CYS A 11 20.71 -36.15 56.23
CA CYS A 11 20.41 -37.08 55.16
C CYS A 11 19.16 -36.78 54.42
N VAL A 12 18.11 -36.30 55.08
CA VAL A 12 16.85 -35.83 54.41
C VAL A 12 17.09 -34.57 53.56
N LEU A 13 17.89 -33.64 54.08
CA LEU A 13 18.23 -32.42 53.34
C LEU A 13 19.07 -32.73 52.08
N VAL A 14 20.03 -33.59 52.18
CA VAL A 14 20.86 -34.06 51.07
C VAL A 14 19.99 -34.80 50.03
N PHE A 15 19.08 -35.65 50.49
CA PHE A 15 18.17 -36.37 49.59
C PHE A 15 17.20 -35.42 48.87
N LEU A 16 16.67 -34.38 49.52
CA LEU A 16 15.82 -33.37 48.92
C LEU A 16 16.60 -32.48 47.94
N VAL A 17 17.86 -32.18 48.21
CA VAL A 17 18.72 -31.45 47.26
C VAL A 17 19.02 -32.33 46.04
N PHE A 18 19.28 -33.61 46.21
CA PHE A 18 19.48 -34.56 45.10
C PHE A 18 18.20 -34.71 44.24
N LEU A 19 17.04 -34.82 44.88
CA LEU A 19 15.75 -34.83 44.13
C LEU A 19 15.52 -33.55 43.36
N ARG A 20 15.89 -32.41 43.89
CA ARG A 20 15.79 -31.13 43.15
C ARG A 20 16.77 -31.04 41.97
N VAL A 21 18.00 -31.57 42.12
CA VAL A 21 19.00 -31.61 41.05
C VAL A 21 18.58 -32.57 39.93
N ILE A 22 17.94 -33.70 40.26
CA ILE A 22 17.43 -34.63 39.25
C ILE A 22 16.20 -34.02 38.51
N TRP A 23 15.36 -33.25 39.21
CA TRP A 23 14.19 -32.64 38.58
C TRP A 23 14.50 -31.37 37.76
N SER A 24 15.63 -30.71 37.99
CA SER A 24 16.10 -29.60 37.16
C SER A 24 16.93 -30.04 35.96
N ALA A 25 17.14 -31.32 35.74
CA ALA A 25 17.80 -31.90 34.58
C ALA A 25 16.82 -32.45 33.53
N GLU A 26 15.56 -32.03 33.53
CA GLU A 26 14.78 -31.99 32.28
C GLU A 26 15.42 -30.92 31.41
N THR A 27 16.49 -31.28 30.72
CA THR A 27 16.96 -30.56 29.56
C THR A 27 15.75 -30.47 28.62
N GLU A 28 15.16 -29.30 28.50
CA GLU A 28 14.31 -29.00 27.35
C GLU A 28 15.16 -29.36 26.13
N LEU A 29 14.89 -30.54 25.55
CA LEU A 29 15.44 -30.86 24.22
C LEU A 29 14.94 -29.81 23.28
N LYS A 30 15.79 -28.82 23.03
CA LYS A 30 15.51 -27.79 22.04
C LYS A 30 15.20 -28.55 20.74
N PRO A 31 14.00 -28.42 20.20
CA PRO A 31 13.64 -29.16 18.98
C PRO A 31 14.72 -28.99 17.94
N ALA A 32 15.09 -30.04 17.25
CA ALA A 32 16.07 -29.98 16.18
C ALA A 32 15.65 -28.89 15.18
N PRO A 33 16.62 -28.13 14.64
CA PRO A 33 16.30 -27.09 13.68
C PRO A 33 15.52 -27.69 12.49
N ALA A 34 14.43 -27.05 12.12
CA ALA A 34 13.62 -27.51 11.02
C ALA A 34 14.42 -27.51 9.70
N THR A 35 14.19 -28.54 8.89
CA THR A 35 14.81 -28.72 7.57
C THR A 35 13.80 -28.67 6.45
N TYR A 36 14.26 -28.40 5.22
CA TYR A 36 13.41 -28.38 4.04
C TYR A 36 13.06 -29.81 3.61
N VAL A 37 11.78 -30.06 3.32
CA VAL A 37 11.24 -31.37 2.95
C VAL A 37 10.81 -31.50 1.48
N GLY A 38 10.64 -30.37 0.80
CA GLY A 38 10.29 -30.29 -0.62
C GLY A 38 8.79 -30.30 -0.90
N ASN A 39 8.46 -29.84 -2.09
CA ASN A 39 7.09 -29.54 -2.51
C ASN A 39 6.16 -30.73 -2.58
N GLU A 40 6.67 -31.90 -2.95
CA GLU A 40 5.84 -33.13 -3.07
C GLU A 40 5.32 -33.56 -1.71
N VAL A 41 6.09 -33.36 -0.65
CA VAL A 41 5.64 -33.63 0.73
C VAL A 41 4.50 -32.69 1.11
N CYS A 42 4.61 -31.41 0.79
CA CYS A 42 3.54 -30.42 1.04
C CYS A 42 2.28 -30.77 0.24
N LYS A 43 2.44 -31.13 -1.04
CA LYS A 43 1.35 -31.48 -1.96
C LYS A 43 0.55 -32.69 -1.47
N ALA A 44 1.18 -33.65 -0.82
CA ALA A 44 0.50 -34.86 -0.34
C ALA A 44 -0.70 -34.52 0.58
N CYS A 45 -0.57 -33.49 1.42
CA CYS A 45 -1.66 -33.04 2.30
C CYS A 45 -2.37 -31.76 1.79
N HIS A 46 -1.67 -30.90 1.04
CA HIS A 46 -2.17 -29.59 0.60
C HIS A 46 -2.43 -29.54 -0.91
N ALA A 47 -2.91 -30.64 -1.54
CA ALA A 47 -3.15 -30.72 -2.98
C ALA A 47 -4.01 -29.57 -3.55
N PRO A 48 -5.13 -29.16 -2.90
CA PRO A 48 -5.92 -28.03 -3.41
C PRO A 48 -5.18 -26.69 -3.39
N ALA A 49 -4.33 -26.44 -2.38
CA ALA A 49 -3.53 -25.23 -2.31
C ALA A 49 -2.40 -25.24 -3.35
N PHE A 50 -1.77 -26.39 -3.54
CA PHE A 50 -0.77 -26.60 -4.59
C PHE A 50 -1.33 -26.33 -5.97
N GLU A 51 -2.50 -26.88 -6.30
CA GLU A 51 -3.18 -26.67 -7.58
C GLU A 51 -3.47 -25.18 -7.85
N LYS A 52 -4.03 -24.48 -6.87
CA LYS A 52 -4.29 -23.04 -6.98
C LYS A 52 -3.01 -22.23 -7.17
N PHE A 53 -1.99 -22.52 -6.37
CA PHE A 53 -0.70 -21.83 -6.45
C PHE A 53 -0.02 -22.06 -7.80
N SER A 54 -0.09 -23.27 -8.35
CA SER A 54 0.50 -23.63 -9.64
C SER A 54 0.03 -22.77 -10.80
N GLN A 55 -1.18 -22.21 -10.70
CA GLN A 55 -1.76 -21.34 -11.71
C GLN A 55 -1.31 -19.88 -11.59
N THR A 56 -0.70 -19.49 -10.48
CA THR A 56 -0.21 -18.14 -10.26
C THR A 56 1.12 -17.90 -10.99
N MET A 57 1.51 -16.62 -11.14
CA MET A 57 2.81 -16.26 -11.70
C MET A 57 3.95 -16.85 -10.85
N MET A 58 3.88 -16.67 -9.53
CA MET A 58 4.91 -17.17 -8.61
C MET A 58 4.95 -18.70 -8.62
N GLY A 59 3.80 -19.36 -8.64
CA GLY A 59 3.72 -20.82 -8.73
C GLY A 59 4.35 -21.36 -10.02
N LYS A 60 4.12 -20.71 -11.15
CA LYS A 60 4.74 -21.10 -12.44
C LYS A 60 6.26 -20.98 -12.41
N ILE A 61 6.79 -19.94 -11.76
CA ILE A 61 8.23 -19.77 -11.61
C ILE A 61 8.78 -20.82 -10.64
N PHE A 62 8.26 -20.90 -9.44
CA PHE A 62 8.85 -21.69 -8.37
C PHE A 62 8.67 -23.21 -8.53
N LEU A 63 7.55 -23.65 -9.09
CA LEU A 63 7.28 -25.07 -9.27
C LEU A 63 7.84 -25.63 -10.58
N TYR A 64 7.84 -24.84 -11.65
CA TYR A 64 8.16 -25.36 -12.98
C TYR A 64 9.40 -24.75 -13.63
N ASN A 65 9.77 -23.52 -13.26
CA ASN A 65 10.90 -22.81 -13.87
C ASN A 65 11.76 -22.08 -12.84
N PRO A 66 12.21 -22.76 -11.77
CA PRO A 66 13.04 -22.10 -10.75
C PRO A 66 14.41 -21.74 -11.31
N ARG A 67 14.87 -20.52 -11.05
CA ARG A 67 16.12 -19.96 -11.56
C ARG A 67 17.31 -20.21 -10.64
N ASN A 68 17.04 -20.56 -9.39
CA ASN A 68 18.05 -20.78 -8.36
C ASN A 68 17.52 -21.73 -7.27
N GLU A 69 18.41 -22.16 -6.37
CA GLU A 69 18.07 -23.09 -5.28
C GLU A 69 17.02 -22.53 -4.29
N THR A 70 16.98 -21.23 -4.09
CA THR A 70 15.97 -20.61 -3.24
C THR A 70 14.57 -20.74 -3.87
N GLU A 71 14.44 -20.48 -5.16
CA GLU A 71 13.17 -20.65 -5.88
C GLU A 71 12.69 -22.10 -5.93
N LYS A 72 13.62 -23.08 -5.99
CA LYS A 72 13.28 -24.51 -5.96
C LYS A 72 12.61 -24.96 -4.67
N ARG A 73 12.79 -24.24 -3.57
CA ARG A 73 12.08 -24.52 -2.30
C ARG A 73 10.59 -24.29 -2.39
N ALA A 74 10.12 -23.54 -3.36
CA ALA A 74 8.75 -23.18 -3.67
C ALA A 74 7.88 -22.84 -2.44
N CYS A 75 7.07 -23.76 -1.91
CA CYS A 75 6.23 -23.52 -0.73
C CYS A 75 7.07 -23.06 0.48
N GLU A 76 8.18 -23.75 0.72
CA GLU A 76 9.04 -23.51 1.86
C GLU A 76 9.89 -22.24 1.73
N ASN A 77 9.97 -21.64 0.52
CA ASN A 77 10.63 -20.36 0.34
C ASN A 77 9.91 -19.22 1.06
N CYS A 78 8.60 -19.34 1.16
CA CYS A 78 7.76 -18.34 1.84
C CYS A 78 7.35 -18.77 3.23
N HIS A 79 6.99 -20.07 3.40
CA HIS A 79 6.48 -20.60 4.66
C HIS A 79 7.57 -21.07 5.63
N GLY A 80 8.83 -21.22 5.16
CA GLY A 80 9.93 -21.77 5.95
C GLY A 80 9.99 -23.31 5.92
N PRO A 81 11.00 -23.91 6.58
CA PRO A 81 11.28 -25.34 6.53
C PRO A 81 10.18 -26.17 7.21
N GLY A 82 9.67 -27.18 6.51
CA GLY A 82 8.46 -27.91 6.85
C GLY A 82 8.64 -29.17 7.71
N SER A 83 9.87 -29.61 8.01
CA SER A 83 10.10 -30.91 8.67
C SER A 83 9.36 -31.07 9.99
N ASN A 84 9.35 -30.05 10.85
CA ASN A 84 8.70 -30.11 12.17
C ASN A 84 7.18 -30.14 12.03
N HIS A 85 6.62 -29.45 11.03
CA HIS A 85 5.20 -29.48 10.70
C HIS A 85 4.76 -30.89 10.24
N VAL A 86 5.55 -31.51 9.38
CA VAL A 86 5.29 -32.86 8.87
C VAL A 86 5.44 -33.89 9.98
N ALA A 87 6.50 -33.81 10.79
CA ALA A 87 6.75 -34.72 11.91
C ALA A 87 5.62 -34.68 12.96
N ALA A 88 5.01 -33.50 13.15
CA ALA A 88 3.87 -33.33 14.05
C ALA A 88 2.53 -33.78 13.45
N GLY A 89 2.50 -34.31 12.22
CA GLY A 89 1.28 -34.71 11.54
C GLY A 89 0.46 -33.54 10.99
N GLY A 90 1.07 -32.35 10.87
CA GLY A 90 0.39 -31.15 10.39
C GLY A 90 -0.32 -30.37 11.52
N GLY A 91 -1.22 -29.50 11.12
CA GLY A 91 -2.02 -28.67 12.03
C GLY A 91 -1.76 -27.18 11.89
N LYS A 92 -2.77 -26.37 12.19
CA LYS A 92 -2.70 -24.92 12.10
C LYS A 92 -1.76 -24.38 13.21
N GLY A 93 -0.74 -23.63 12.82
CA GLY A 93 0.23 -23.03 13.74
C GLY A 93 1.23 -24.03 14.35
N VAL A 94 1.30 -25.26 13.84
CA VAL A 94 2.20 -26.30 14.33
C VAL A 94 3.47 -26.36 13.47
N GLY A 95 4.64 -26.53 14.12
CA GLY A 95 5.91 -26.74 13.45
C GLY A 95 6.63 -25.49 12.96
N GLY A 96 6.16 -24.29 13.32
CA GLY A 96 6.86 -23.02 13.09
C GLY A 96 6.81 -22.49 11.64
N LEU A 97 5.88 -22.97 10.81
CA LEU A 97 5.66 -22.42 9.47
C LEU A 97 5.03 -21.04 9.54
N ILE A 98 5.57 -20.09 8.75
CA ILE A 98 5.01 -18.76 8.62
C ILE A 98 3.61 -18.83 7.98
N THR A 99 2.64 -18.25 8.68
CA THR A 99 1.25 -18.19 8.21
C THR A 99 0.88 -16.76 7.83
N PHE A 100 0.53 -16.55 6.56
CA PHE A 100 0.19 -15.24 6.01
C PHE A 100 -1.29 -14.91 6.21
N ARG A 101 -1.67 -14.62 7.44
CA ARG A 101 -3.05 -14.29 7.82
C ARG A 101 -3.04 -13.21 8.90
N LYS A 102 -4.05 -12.38 8.91
CA LYS A 102 -4.19 -11.31 9.92
C LYS A 102 -4.31 -11.86 11.36
N ASP A 103 -4.90 -13.05 11.50
CA ASP A 103 -5.17 -13.74 12.76
C ASP A 103 -4.16 -14.85 13.09
N SER A 104 -3.01 -14.88 12.42
CA SER A 104 -2.02 -15.94 12.59
C SER A 104 -1.20 -15.85 13.87
N GLY A 105 -1.16 -14.69 14.51
CA GLY A 105 -0.22 -14.39 15.59
C GLY A 105 1.18 -14.01 15.11
N GLU A 106 1.48 -14.18 13.82
CA GLU A 106 2.75 -13.77 13.22
C GLU A 106 2.84 -12.25 13.08
N SER A 107 4.01 -11.70 13.39
CA SER A 107 4.24 -10.26 13.21
C SER A 107 4.17 -9.86 11.73
N ALA A 108 3.78 -8.62 11.45
CA ALA A 108 3.82 -8.10 10.09
C ALA A 108 5.25 -8.12 9.51
N GLU A 109 6.24 -7.90 10.34
CA GLU A 109 7.65 -7.95 9.97
C GLU A 109 8.04 -9.36 9.49
N THR A 110 7.71 -10.41 10.25
CA THR A 110 7.97 -11.82 9.87
C THR A 110 7.33 -12.14 8.52
N GLN A 111 6.05 -11.78 8.34
CA GLN A 111 5.35 -12.02 7.09
C GLN A 111 5.97 -11.26 5.92
N ASN A 112 6.34 -9.99 6.12
CA ASN A 112 6.93 -9.15 5.07
C ASN A 112 8.34 -9.60 4.70
N ASN A 113 9.16 -10.01 5.67
CA ASN A 113 10.52 -10.46 5.44
C ASN A 113 10.58 -11.68 4.52
N ALA A 114 9.60 -12.58 4.58
CA ALA A 114 9.50 -13.68 3.61
C ALA A 114 9.44 -13.21 2.15
N CYS A 115 8.83 -12.05 1.89
CA CYS A 115 8.75 -11.44 0.55
C CYS A 115 10.00 -10.60 0.25
N LEU A 116 10.47 -9.84 1.23
CA LEU A 116 11.58 -8.90 1.09
C LEU A 116 12.93 -9.58 0.89
N THR A 117 13.07 -10.86 1.15
CA THR A 117 14.26 -11.63 0.75
C THR A 117 14.56 -11.51 -0.73
N CYS A 118 13.54 -11.29 -1.57
CA CYS A 118 13.66 -11.13 -3.01
C CYS A 118 13.18 -9.76 -3.51
N HIS A 119 12.14 -9.18 -2.88
CA HIS A 119 11.48 -7.95 -3.32
C HIS A 119 12.00 -6.69 -2.58
N GLN A 120 13.32 -6.42 -2.64
CA GLN A 120 13.96 -5.27 -1.99
C GLN A 120 14.24 -4.09 -2.91
N ARG A 121 14.07 -4.26 -4.22
CA ARG A 121 14.50 -3.29 -5.24
C ARG A 121 13.32 -2.73 -6.04
N GLY A 122 13.58 -1.63 -6.73
CA GLY A 122 12.58 -1.00 -7.58
C GLY A 122 11.54 -0.26 -6.76
N ILE A 123 10.27 -0.48 -7.03
CA ILE A 123 9.17 0.25 -6.39
C ILE A 123 9.00 -0.10 -4.91
N GLN A 124 9.60 -1.19 -4.41
CA GLN A 124 9.55 -1.62 -3.01
C GLN A 124 10.68 -1.06 -2.13
N THR A 125 11.66 -0.37 -2.72
CA THR A 125 12.87 0.12 -2.03
C THR A 125 12.58 0.88 -0.73
N TYR A 126 11.48 1.62 -0.67
CA TYR A 126 11.11 2.42 0.49
C TYR A 126 10.03 1.78 1.37
N TRP A 127 9.80 0.47 1.24
CA TRP A 127 8.73 -0.21 1.99
C TRP A 127 8.87 -0.01 3.51
N GLU A 128 10.03 -0.30 4.07
CA GLU A 128 10.26 -0.24 5.52
C GLU A 128 10.07 1.17 6.10
N ALA A 129 10.48 2.20 5.34
CA ALA A 129 10.27 3.60 5.71
C ALA A 129 8.86 4.12 5.36
N GLY A 130 8.06 3.32 4.67
CA GLY A 130 6.75 3.71 4.19
C GLY A 130 5.67 3.69 5.28
N PRO A 131 4.63 4.53 5.13
CA PRO A 131 3.56 4.62 6.12
C PRO A 131 2.69 3.37 6.21
N HIS A 132 2.66 2.50 5.20
CA HIS A 132 1.93 1.23 5.26
C HIS A 132 2.67 0.23 6.15
N ALA A 133 3.98 0.07 5.98
CA ALA A 133 4.79 -0.78 6.82
C ALA A 133 4.79 -0.33 8.28
N SER A 134 4.96 0.97 8.54
CA SER A 134 4.95 1.54 9.89
C SER A 134 3.61 1.37 10.64
N ARG A 135 2.52 1.11 9.91
CA ARG A 135 1.20 0.77 10.47
C ARG A 135 0.92 -0.73 10.53
N GLY A 136 1.94 -1.56 10.34
CA GLY A 136 1.83 -3.01 10.45
C GLY A 136 1.09 -3.69 9.31
N LEU A 137 0.99 -3.07 8.12
CA LEU A 137 0.43 -3.75 6.97
C LEU A 137 1.41 -4.79 6.42
N THR A 138 0.85 -5.90 5.98
CA THR A 138 1.61 -6.96 5.32
C THR A 138 1.44 -6.89 3.82
N CYS A 139 2.40 -7.45 3.07
CA CYS A 139 2.30 -7.56 1.61
C CYS A 139 0.98 -8.25 1.19
N VAL A 140 0.59 -9.28 1.91
CA VAL A 140 -0.65 -10.04 1.64
C VAL A 140 -1.93 -9.29 1.99
N THR A 141 -1.84 -8.14 2.65
CA THR A 141 -3.01 -7.26 2.82
C THR A 141 -3.54 -6.75 1.47
N CYS A 142 -2.65 -6.59 0.49
CA CYS A 142 -2.98 -6.09 -0.84
C CYS A 142 -2.76 -7.13 -1.95
N HIS A 143 -1.85 -8.09 -1.75
CA HIS A 143 -1.45 -9.07 -2.77
C HIS A 143 -1.95 -10.48 -2.44
N GLN A 144 -2.67 -11.11 -3.38
CA GLN A 144 -3.06 -12.51 -3.30
C GLN A 144 -2.07 -13.36 -4.10
N LEU A 145 -1.36 -14.28 -3.41
CA LEU A 145 -0.29 -15.07 -4.00
C LEU A 145 -0.61 -16.56 -4.12
N MET A 146 -1.49 -17.09 -3.27
CA MET A 146 -1.77 -18.53 -3.19
C MET A 146 -2.75 -19.04 -4.24
N GLU A 147 -3.48 -18.15 -4.90
CA GLU A 147 -4.34 -18.53 -6.00
C GLU A 147 -4.45 -17.42 -7.03
N LYS A 148 -4.76 -17.80 -8.27
CA LYS A 148 -5.01 -16.82 -9.34
C LYS A 148 -6.21 -15.95 -8.94
N THR A 149 -6.05 -14.64 -9.02
CA THR A 149 -7.11 -13.69 -8.74
C THR A 149 -8.25 -13.85 -9.75
N THR A 150 -9.45 -14.03 -9.24
CA THR A 150 -10.69 -14.18 -10.02
C THR A 150 -11.75 -13.23 -9.48
N ASP A 151 -12.91 -13.15 -10.15
CA ASP A 151 -14.03 -12.34 -9.68
C ASP A 151 -14.62 -12.79 -8.33
N LYS A 152 -14.31 -14.00 -7.89
CA LYS A 152 -14.85 -14.59 -6.66
C LYS A 152 -13.95 -14.43 -5.43
N ASN A 153 -12.62 -14.33 -5.62
CA ASN A 153 -11.65 -14.37 -4.51
C ASN A 153 -10.84 -13.08 -4.37
N GLN A 154 -11.42 -11.98 -4.73
CA GLN A 154 -10.66 -10.76 -4.91
C GLN A 154 -10.35 -10.01 -3.62
N LEU A 155 -9.07 -9.79 -3.42
CA LEU A 155 -8.59 -8.47 -2.96
C LEU A 155 -8.47 -7.52 -4.16
N VAL A 156 -8.22 -8.07 -5.33
CA VAL A 156 -8.03 -7.34 -6.59
C VAL A 156 -8.84 -8.03 -7.68
N LYS A 157 -9.83 -7.36 -8.22
CA LYS A 157 -10.51 -7.83 -9.43
C LYS A 157 -9.53 -7.83 -10.59
N ALA A 158 -8.96 -8.98 -10.91
CA ALA A 158 -8.17 -9.15 -12.09
C ALA A 158 -9.07 -9.01 -13.32
N GLY A 159 -8.86 -7.97 -14.08
CA GLY A 159 -9.35 -7.95 -15.45
C GLY A 159 -8.55 -8.93 -16.30
N GLU A 160 -9.14 -9.37 -17.37
CA GLU A 160 -8.65 -10.45 -18.23
C GLU A 160 -7.24 -10.27 -18.82
N LYS A 161 -6.62 -9.10 -18.70
CA LYS A 161 -5.37 -8.74 -19.41
C LYS A 161 -4.18 -8.31 -18.57
N THR A 162 -4.30 -8.18 -17.25
CA THR A 162 -3.15 -7.80 -16.42
C THR A 162 -2.93 -8.80 -15.30
N PRO A 163 -1.71 -9.34 -15.14
CA PRO A 163 -1.45 -10.42 -14.19
C PRO A 163 -1.44 -9.97 -12.72
N PHE A 164 -1.43 -8.67 -12.42
CA PHE A 164 -1.25 -8.19 -11.06
C PHE A 164 -2.38 -7.29 -10.56
N PHE A 165 -2.79 -6.29 -11.34
CA PHE A 165 -3.84 -5.36 -10.96
C PHE A 165 -4.66 -4.97 -12.18
N TYR A 166 -5.96 -5.13 -12.08
CA TYR A 166 -6.86 -4.51 -13.03
C TYR A 166 -7.12 -3.07 -12.60
N LYS A 167 -7.18 -2.13 -13.55
CA LYS A 167 -7.29 -0.70 -13.22
C LYS A 167 -8.45 -0.33 -12.30
N ARG A 168 -9.57 -1.05 -12.37
CA ARG A 168 -10.72 -0.85 -11.46
C ARG A 168 -10.50 -1.43 -10.06
N ALA A 169 -9.66 -2.42 -9.95
CA ALA A 169 -9.47 -3.14 -8.71
C ALA A 169 -8.65 -2.36 -7.67
N GLU A 170 -7.76 -1.47 -8.10
CA GLU A 170 -7.01 -0.64 -7.15
C GLU A 170 -7.94 0.23 -6.31
N THR A 171 -8.99 0.80 -6.89
CA THR A 171 -9.98 1.60 -6.14
C THR A 171 -10.71 0.77 -5.09
N GLU A 172 -10.94 -0.52 -5.35
CA GLU A 172 -11.55 -1.43 -4.38
C GLU A 172 -10.56 -1.84 -3.29
N VAL A 173 -9.32 -2.18 -3.63
CA VAL A 173 -8.28 -2.54 -2.66
C VAL A 173 -7.94 -1.36 -1.76
N CYS A 174 -7.55 -0.24 -2.33
CA CYS A 174 -7.18 0.96 -1.57
C CYS A 174 -8.36 1.52 -0.79
N GLY A 175 -9.54 1.51 -1.39
CA GLY A 175 -10.77 2.04 -0.83
C GLY A 175 -11.33 1.29 0.38
N GLN A 176 -10.81 0.09 0.71
CA GLN A 176 -11.17 -0.60 1.95
C GLN A 176 -10.75 0.18 3.20
N CYS A 177 -9.59 0.85 3.12
CA CYS A 177 -9.07 1.68 4.20
C CYS A 177 -9.17 3.18 3.89
N HIS A 178 -8.95 3.59 2.64
CA HIS A 178 -9.04 4.97 2.19
C HIS A 178 -10.48 5.36 1.79
N VAL A 179 -11.44 5.12 2.70
CA VAL A 179 -12.88 5.29 2.46
C VAL A 179 -13.26 6.71 2.05
N GLN A 180 -12.60 7.72 2.62
CA GLN A 180 -12.83 9.11 2.25
C GLN A 180 -12.45 9.38 0.77
N ARG A 181 -11.29 8.87 0.34
CA ARG A 181 -10.84 9.02 -1.05
C ARG A 181 -11.76 8.24 -2.00
N LYS A 182 -12.15 7.04 -1.62
CA LYS A 182 -13.16 6.28 -2.37
C LYS A 182 -14.46 7.08 -2.54
N ALA A 183 -14.98 7.68 -1.47
CA ALA A 183 -16.18 8.51 -1.53
C ALA A 183 -16.02 9.75 -2.44
N GLN A 184 -14.84 10.37 -2.45
CA GLN A 184 -14.55 11.50 -3.34
C GLN A 184 -14.63 11.12 -4.83
N LEU A 185 -14.23 9.91 -5.21
CA LEU A 185 -14.32 9.43 -6.60
C LEU A 185 -15.77 9.31 -7.11
N TYR A 186 -16.77 9.33 -6.22
CA TYR A 186 -18.19 9.32 -6.61
C TYR A 186 -18.81 10.70 -6.74
N ARG A 187 -18.04 11.77 -6.55
CA ARG A 187 -18.51 13.13 -6.77
C ARG A 187 -18.62 13.45 -8.27
N SER A 188 -19.37 14.50 -8.60
CA SER A 188 -19.65 14.89 -9.99
C SER A 188 -18.41 15.21 -10.81
N SER A 189 -17.40 15.80 -10.17
CA SER A 189 -16.10 16.10 -10.76
C SER A 189 -15.04 15.25 -10.09
N HIS A 190 -14.44 14.29 -10.80
CA HIS A 190 -13.44 13.36 -10.31
C HIS A 190 -12.46 12.95 -11.41
N MET A 191 -11.28 12.50 -11.01
CA MET A 191 -10.36 11.87 -11.95
C MET A 191 -10.92 10.52 -12.42
N PRO A 192 -10.65 10.09 -13.67
CA PRO A 192 -11.30 8.93 -14.28
C PRO A 192 -10.75 7.57 -13.78
N LEU A 193 -10.65 7.41 -12.43
CA LEU A 193 -10.26 6.15 -11.79
C LEU A 193 -11.40 5.13 -11.83
N ARG A 194 -12.64 5.56 -11.66
CA ARG A 194 -13.82 4.69 -11.75
C ARG A 194 -14.01 4.11 -13.14
N GLU A 195 -13.66 4.89 -14.15
CA GLU A 195 -13.72 4.54 -15.57
C GLU A 195 -12.55 3.65 -15.99
N GLY A 196 -11.60 3.38 -15.07
CA GLY A 196 -10.42 2.56 -15.31
C GLY A 196 -9.41 3.16 -16.27
N LYS A 197 -9.44 4.48 -16.49
CA LYS A 197 -8.45 5.20 -17.32
C LYS A 197 -7.20 5.54 -16.52
N LEU A 198 -7.35 5.75 -15.22
CA LEU A 198 -6.28 5.97 -14.25
C LEU A 198 -6.41 5.01 -13.08
N THR A 199 -5.31 4.88 -12.34
CA THR A 199 -5.22 4.08 -11.11
C THR A 199 -4.65 4.93 -9.98
N CYS A 200 -4.81 4.49 -8.73
CA CYS A 200 -4.18 5.14 -7.59
C CYS A 200 -2.66 5.18 -7.75
N THR A 201 -2.11 4.09 -8.31
CA THR A 201 -0.67 3.94 -8.50
C THR A 201 -0.11 4.69 -9.71
N ASP A 202 -0.92 5.37 -10.50
CA ASP A 202 -0.38 6.31 -11.51
C ASP A 202 0.27 7.51 -10.82
N CYS A 203 -0.26 7.94 -9.66
CA CYS A 203 0.23 9.07 -8.88
C CYS A 203 1.01 8.66 -7.62
N HIS A 204 0.62 7.56 -6.96
CA HIS A 204 1.17 7.12 -5.69
C HIS A 204 1.95 5.82 -5.81
N ASN A 205 2.99 5.65 -4.98
CA ASN A 205 3.61 4.35 -4.77
C ASN A 205 3.25 3.84 -3.36
N PRO A 206 2.36 2.84 -3.24
CA PRO A 206 1.91 2.33 -1.94
C PRO A 206 3.01 1.61 -1.15
N HIS A 207 4.14 1.27 -1.79
CA HIS A 207 5.30 0.67 -1.14
C HIS A 207 6.22 1.70 -0.48
N GLY A 208 5.91 3.00 -0.60
CA GLY A 208 6.70 4.09 -0.05
C GLY A 208 7.49 4.87 -1.10
N THR A 209 7.70 6.13 -0.80
CA THR A 209 8.59 7.05 -1.50
C THR A 209 9.17 8.04 -0.51
N PRO A 210 10.27 8.74 -0.84
CA PRO A 210 10.75 9.85 -0.02
C PRO A 210 9.85 11.09 -0.09
N ASN A 211 8.85 11.09 -0.99
CA ASN A 211 8.01 12.24 -1.31
C ASN A 211 6.75 12.30 -0.42
N PRO A 212 6.21 13.50 -0.16
CA PRO A 212 4.97 13.65 0.59
C PRO A 212 3.82 12.85 -0.01
N SER A 213 2.95 12.31 0.87
CA SER A 213 1.77 11.52 0.46
C SER A 213 2.09 10.33 -0.46
N GLN A 214 3.31 9.83 -0.44
CA GLN A 214 3.80 8.74 -1.31
C GLN A 214 3.65 9.06 -2.81
N LEU A 215 3.78 10.31 -3.20
CA LEU A 215 3.78 10.69 -4.62
C LEU A 215 5.00 10.09 -5.33
N LYS A 216 4.81 9.67 -6.57
CA LYS A 216 5.91 9.15 -7.40
C LYS A 216 6.93 10.22 -7.77
N GLN A 217 6.47 11.46 -7.96
CA GLN A 217 7.31 12.59 -8.30
C GLN A 217 7.60 13.45 -7.07
N ALA A 218 8.63 14.28 -7.17
CA ALA A 218 9.14 15.09 -6.07
C ALA A 218 8.12 16.12 -5.53
N SER A 219 7.18 16.55 -6.35
CA SER A 219 6.13 17.50 -5.96
C SER A 219 4.78 17.16 -6.57
N VAL A 220 3.73 17.79 -6.07
CA VAL A 220 2.38 17.70 -6.64
C VAL A 220 2.40 18.13 -8.09
N ASN A 221 3.06 19.24 -8.40
CA ASN A 221 3.13 19.79 -9.76
C ASN A 221 3.85 18.85 -10.71
N GLU A 222 5.02 18.33 -10.33
CA GLU A 222 5.74 17.35 -11.14
C GLU A 222 4.90 16.09 -11.38
N ASN A 223 4.12 15.67 -10.40
CA ASN A 223 3.22 14.54 -10.57
C ASN A 223 2.07 14.83 -11.56
N CYS A 224 1.53 16.05 -11.53
CA CYS A 224 0.51 16.49 -12.49
C CYS A 224 1.08 16.66 -13.91
N TYR A 225 2.29 17.16 -14.03
CA TYR A 225 2.97 17.41 -15.32
C TYR A 225 3.33 16.12 -16.06
N THR A 226 3.29 14.95 -15.44
CA THR A 226 3.45 13.67 -16.16
C THR A 226 2.39 13.48 -17.25
N CYS A 227 1.21 14.10 -17.07
CA CYS A 227 0.11 14.05 -18.03
C CYS A 227 -0.27 15.46 -18.57
N HIS A 228 -0.12 16.50 -17.74
CA HIS A 228 -0.47 17.89 -18.05
C HIS A 228 0.76 18.72 -18.39
N THR A 229 1.55 18.24 -19.36
CA THR A 229 2.80 18.89 -19.78
C THR A 229 2.61 20.33 -20.26
N GLU A 230 1.44 20.62 -20.84
CA GLU A 230 1.07 21.95 -21.31
C GLU A 230 0.92 22.99 -20.19
N ARG A 231 0.84 22.54 -18.92
CA ARG A 231 0.74 23.43 -17.75
C ARG A 231 2.09 23.71 -17.10
N ARG A 232 3.16 23.05 -17.56
CA ARG A 232 4.49 23.19 -16.98
C ARG A 232 5.15 24.54 -17.26
N GLY A 233 4.87 25.12 -18.41
CA GLY A 233 5.59 26.30 -18.89
C GLY A 233 6.91 25.96 -19.59
N PRO A 234 7.88 26.88 -19.64
CA PRO A 234 7.86 28.21 -18.99
C PRO A 234 6.87 29.18 -19.60
N PHE A 235 6.29 30.04 -18.77
CA PHE A 235 5.43 31.11 -19.22
C PHE A 235 6.09 32.48 -18.97
N LEU A 236 5.86 33.45 -19.86
CA LEU A 236 6.30 34.82 -19.64
C LEU A 236 5.60 35.47 -18.44
N TRP A 237 4.34 35.07 -18.23
CA TRP A 237 3.51 35.54 -17.14
C TRP A 237 3.02 34.33 -16.35
N GLU A 238 3.60 34.10 -15.21
CA GLU A 238 3.23 33.00 -14.33
C GLU A 238 2.22 33.46 -13.28
N HIS A 239 1.26 32.58 -12.96
CA HIS A 239 0.36 32.77 -11.84
C HIS A 239 0.96 32.01 -10.65
N PRO A 240 1.51 32.69 -9.62
CA PRO A 240 2.29 32.02 -8.56
C PRO A 240 1.59 30.81 -7.93
N PRO A 241 0.31 30.86 -7.52
CA PRO A 241 -0.34 29.68 -6.91
C PRO A 241 -0.41 28.46 -7.84
N ALA A 242 -0.54 28.67 -9.15
CA ALA A 242 -0.55 27.57 -10.14
C ALA A 242 0.86 26.98 -10.32
N PHE A 243 1.88 27.85 -10.32
CA PHE A 243 3.27 27.42 -10.40
C PHE A 243 3.76 26.72 -9.13
N GLU A 244 3.33 27.17 -7.95
CA GLU A 244 3.76 26.61 -6.67
C GLU A 244 3.11 25.25 -6.39
N ASN A 245 1.78 25.14 -6.49
CA ASN A 245 1.08 23.91 -6.14
C ASN A 245 -0.32 23.82 -6.78
N CYS A 246 -0.51 22.88 -7.70
CA CYS A 246 -1.80 22.61 -8.34
C CYS A 246 -2.90 22.32 -7.32
N SER A 247 -2.57 21.67 -6.19
CA SER A 247 -3.56 21.38 -5.16
C SER A 247 -3.98 22.59 -4.32
N THR A 248 -3.46 23.79 -4.56
CA THR A 248 -4.02 25.02 -4.00
C THR A 248 -5.46 25.22 -4.48
N CYS A 249 -5.71 24.97 -5.74
CA CYS A 249 -7.01 25.14 -6.37
C CYS A 249 -7.77 23.84 -6.61
N HIS A 250 -7.06 22.74 -6.91
CA HIS A 250 -7.63 21.46 -7.31
C HIS A 250 -7.59 20.39 -6.22
N GLU A 251 -8.63 19.54 -6.16
CA GLU A 251 -8.67 18.31 -5.37
C GLU A 251 -8.75 17.11 -6.33
N PRO A 252 -7.66 16.42 -6.61
CA PRO A 252 -7.60 15.39 -7.66
C PRO A 252 -8.46 14.16 -7.39
N HIS A 253 -8.84 13.90 -6.13
CA HIS A 253 -9.65 12.73 -5.78
C HIS A 253 -11.14 12.94 -6.06
N GLY A 254 -11.59 14.18 -6.16
CA GLY A 254 -12.96 14.51 -6.55
C GLY A 254 -13.63 15.56 -5.68
N THR A 255 -14.43 16.41 -6.34
CA THR A 255 -15.21 17.51 -5.76
C THR A 255 -16.60 17.56 -6.38
N ILE A 256 -17.44 18.42 -5.82
CA ILE A 256 -18.74 18.77 -6.42
C ILE A 256 -18.65 19.93 -7.42
N ASN A 257 -17.46 20.54 -7.53
CA ASN A 257 -17.24 21.70 -8.41
C ASN A 257 -16.54 21.24 -9.69
N ASP A 258 -16.87 21.87 -10.80
CA ASP A 258 -16.28 21.56 -12.09
C ASP A 258 -14.76 21.66 -12.07
N ARG A 259 -14.10 20.90 -12.96
CA ARG A 259 -12.63 20.92 -13.15
C ARG A 259 -11.85 20.60 -11.87
N LEU A 260 -12.43 19.79 -10.99
CA LEU A 260 -11.81 19.39 -9.71
C LEU A 260 -11.50 20.58 -8.78
N LEU A 261 -12.16 21.71 -8.91
CA LEU A 261 -11.94 22.86 -8.06
C LEU A 261 -12.38 22.57 -6.62
N LYS A 262 -11.56 22.94 -5.63
CA LYS A 262 -11.91 22.83 -4.20
C LYS A 262 -13.12 23.67 -3.83
N VAL A 263 -13.21 24.84 -4.45
CA VAL A 263 -14.27 25.82 -4.29
C VAL A 263 -14.65 26.31 -5.66
N SER A 264 -15.94 26.56 -5.90
CA SER A 264 -16.40 27.07 -7.17
C SER A 264 -15.87 28.49 -7.49
N ASP A 265 -15.61 28.74 -8.77
CA ASP A 265 -15.40 30.09 -9.28
C ASP A 265 -16.76 30.88 -9.20
N PRO A 266 -16.79 32.17 -8.78
CA PRO A 266 -15.64 33.05 -8.54
C PRO A 266 -15.08 33.01 -7.09
N ARG A 267 -15.71 32.26 -6.18
CA ARG A 267 -15.34 32.25 -4.75
C ARG A 267 -13.90 31.79 -4.53
N LEU A 268 -13.42 30.85 -5.33
CA LEU A 268 -12.04 30.38 -5.26
C LEU A 268 -11.08 31.55 -5.51
N CYS A 269 -11.33 32.34 -6.55
CA CYS A 269 -10.48 33.47 -6.93
C CYS A 269 -10.51 34.59 -5.88
N THR A 270 -11.69 34.92 -5.36
CA THR A 270 -11.87 35.98 -4.37
C THR A 270 -11.32 35.63 -2.99
N SER A 271 -10.94 34.39 -2.73
CA SER A 271 -10.23 34.03 -1.49
C SER A 271 -8.85 34.68 -1.38
N CYS A 272 -8.22 35.03 -2.52
CA CYS A 272 -6.94 35.74 -2.59
C CYS A 272 -7.09 37.11 -3.25
N HIS A 273 -7.96 37.23 -4.26
CA HIS A 273 -8.24 38.46 -5.00
C HIS A 273 -9.44 39.20 -4.41
N ASN A 274 -9.34 39.64 -3.14
CA ASN A 274 -10.41 40.35 -2.45
C ASN A 274 -10.58 41.78 -2.89
N ALA A 275 -9.57 42.40 -3.50
CA ALA A 275 -9.59 43.76 -4.06
C ALA A 275 -9.49 43.67 -5.57
N THR A 276 -10.64 43.54 -6.25
CA THR A 276 -10.68 43.57 -7.71
C THR A 276 -10.59 45.00 -8.20
N ARG A 277 -9.67 45.25 -9.13
CA ARG A 277 -9.58 46.57 -9.84
C ARG A 277 -10.56 46.68 -11.01
N HIS A 278 -11.58 45.84 -11.05
CA HIS A 278 -12.65 46.00 -12.03
C HIS A 278 -13.34 47.34 -11.78
N PRO A 279 -13.53 48.17 -12.83
CA PRO A 279 -14.20 49.44 -12.66
C PRO A 279 -15.58 49.19 -12.06
N VAL A 280 -15.73 49.58 -10.79
CA VAL A 280 -17.02 49.56 -10.09
C VAL A 280 -17.85 50.69 -10.58
N THR A 281 -18.12 50.73 -11.88
CA THR A 281 -19.13 51.59 -12.42
C THR A 281 -20.47 50.96 -11.98
N PRO A 282 -21.35 51.70 -11.31
CA PRO A 282 -22.68 51.20 -11.01
C PRO A 282 -23.36 50.85 -12.34
N ARG A 283 -23.33 49.57 -12.69
CA ARG A 283 -24.01 49.05 -13.86
C ARG A 283 -25.38 48.56 -13.45
N PRO A 284 -26.36 48.60 -14.35
CA PRO A 284 -27.71 48.17 -14.05
C PRO A 284 -27.73 46.73 -13.45
N PRO A 285 -28.76 46.34 -12.70
CA PRO A 285 -28.88 45.03 -12.06
C PRO A 285 -28.63 43.83 -12.98
N THR A 286 -28.81 44.00 -14.28
CA THR A 286 -28.47 43.01 -15.32
C THR A 286 -26.98 42.65 -15.36
N SER A 287 -26.10 43.49 -14.83
CA SER A 287 -24.67 43.25 -14.78
C SER A 287 -24.24 42.21 -13.74
N VAL A 288 -25.09 41.86 -12.79
CA VAL A 288 -24.88 40.78 -11.82
C VAL A 288 -24.59 39.43 -12.51
N PHE A 289 -25.24 39.21 -13.65
CA PHE A 289 -24.95 38.03 -14.49
C PHE A 289 -23.59 38.05 -15.18
N PHE A 290 -22.96 39.21 -15.30
CA PHE A 290 -21.67 39.34 -15.93
C PHE A 290 -20.52 39.10 -14.97
N PHE A 291 -20.59 39.60 -13.73
CA PHE A 291 -19.48 39.53 -12.76
C PHE A 291 -19.54 38.33 -11.82
N ASN A 292 -20.68 37.73 -11.59
CA ASN A 292 -20.84 36.65 -10.62
C ASN A 292 -20.81 35.23 -11.22
N ARG A 293 -20.52 35.08 -12.51
CA ARG A 293 -20.53 33.73 -13.10
C ARG A 293 -19.19 33.04 -13.03
N SER A 294 -18.13 33.65 -13.49
CA SER A 294 -16.79 33.03 -13.49
C SER A 294 -15.73 34.08 -13.90
N CYS A 295 -14.67 34.18 -13.10
CA CYS A 295 -13.51 35.01 -13.44
C CYS A 295 -12.81 34.49 -14.71
N THR A 296 -12.82 33.16 -14.87
CA THR A 296 -12.18 32.46 -15.99
C THR A 296 -12.84 32.67 -17.33
N ASN A 297 -14.03 33.27 -17.38
CA ASN A 297 -14.62 33.68 -18.64
C ASN A 297 -13.78 34.75 -19.37
N CYS A 298 -13.13 35.64 -18.63
CA CYS A 298 -12.22 36.65 -19.13
C CYS A 298 -10.75 36.32 -18.90
N HIS A 299 -10.42 35.76 -17.70
CA HIS A 299 -9.09 35.39 -17.30
C HIS A 299 -8.84 33.89 -17.56
N SER A 300 -8.86 33.49 -18.82
CA SER A 300 -8.82 32.08 -19.22
C SER A 300 -7.43 31.43 -19.09
N GLN A 301 -6.36 32.23 -18.98
CA GLN A 301 -4.96 31.75 -18.95
C GLN A 301 -4.36 31.73 -17.54
N ILE A 302 -5.16 31.43 -16.53
CA ILE A 302 -4.77 31.49 -15.12
C ILE A 302 -3.63 30.52 -14.72
N HIS A 303 -3.28 29.55 -15.53
CA HIS A 303 -2.15 28.65 -15.28
C HIS A 303 -0.81 29.23 -15.75
N GLY A 304 -0.84 30.35 -16.44
CA GLY A 304 0.29 31.01 -17.07
C GLY A 304 -0.01 31.39 -18.50
N SER A 305 0.63 32.44 -18.99
CA SER A 305 0.37 33.00 -20.34
C SER A 305 1.65 33.48 -20.99
N ASN A 306 1.73 33.26 -22.29
CA ASN A 306 2.70 33.90 -23.18
C ASN A 306 2.03 34.97 -24.07
N HIS A 307 0.76 35.27 -23.81
CA HIS A 307 -0.03 36.21 -24.59
C HIS A 307 0.32 37.67 -24.24
N PRO A 308 0.29 38.62 -25.21
CA PRO A 308 0.59 40.03 -24.98
C PRO A 308 -0.32 40.73 -23.95
N SER A 309 -1.47 40.16 -23.60
CA SER A 309 -2.32 40.67 -22.50
C SER A 309 -1.63 40.65 -21.13
N GLY A 310 -0.50 39.96 -21.04
CA GLY A 310 0.38 40.02 -19.88
C GLY A 310 -0.20 39.36 -18.63
N GLN A 311 0.08 39.98 -17.48
CA GLN A 311 -0.33 39.54 -16.17
C GLN A 311 -1.86 39.46 -15.92
N PHE A 312 -2.67 39.91 -16.84
CA PHE A 312 -4.12 39.80 -16.71
C PHE A 312 -4.67 38.45 -17.14
N PHE A 313 -3.82 37.58 -17.70
CA PHE A 313 -4.18 36.23 -18.12
C PHE A 313 -5.41 36.15 -19.01
N GLN A 314 -5.64 37.19 -19.79
CA GLN A 314 -6.70 37.25 -20.78
C GLN A 314 -6.23 36.61 -22.10
N ARG A 315 -7.20 36.22 -22.93
CA ARG A 315 -6.91 35.86 -24.34
C ARG A 315 -6.60 37.06 -25.13
#